data_74e7ce8e6a4f841702ff46382d0d69b2
#
_entry.id   74e7ce8e6a4f841702ff46382d0d69b2
#
_cell.length_a   1.000
_cell.length_b   1.000
_cell.length_c   1.000
_cell.angle_alpha   90.00
_cell.angle_beta   90.00
_cell.angle_gamma   90.00
#
_symmetry.space_group_name_H-M   'P 1'
#
loop_
_entity.id
_entity.type
_entity.pdbx_description
1 polymer ?
#
loop_
_entity_poly.entity_id
_entity_poly.type
_entity_poly.pdbx_seq_one_letter_code
_entity_poly.pdbx_strand_id
1 'polypeptide(L)'
;MDSDDKLTPDTLSSVYDFFIEHDKEVDLVSVPIFYFEQKNEPHRLNYKYASDKAQVIDLTTHYSYVQMSSASAFFKREALNDHTFDTSLRYAEDSKAIMELLLENPQYGIVPQGRYLYRARTSMNSALNGSKSHREWYIDCLKNYIFWALDEAKSRFGAIPDYVQYNVMYDLQGRFKVDEIPETVLTPHEKTIFLKMLFDAVFQIDDHIILEQKNLSMELKDYIMSIKKAPDSGTLQFDDKSEDAWFQYPDLSTGHASSYQLRLTSMEL
;
A
#
# COMPACT_ATOMS: atom_id res chain seq x y z
N MET A 1 -15.76 6.28 -9.42
CA MET A 1 -15.09 6.38 -10.74
C MET A 1 -14.82 7.83 -11.01
N ASP A 2 -13.59 8.17 -11.35
CA ASP A 2 -13.21 9.54 -11.66
C ASP A 2 -13.84 10.00 -12.99
N SER A 3 -14.03 11.31 -13.13
CA SER A 3 -14.79 11.88 -14.25
C SER A 3 -14.15 11.70 -15.61
N ASP A 4 -12.86 11.36 -15.67
CA ASP A 4 -12.07 11.17 -16.88
C ASP A 4 -11.66 9.71 -17.13
N ASP A 5 -12.03 8.81 -16.24
CA ASP A 5 -11.84 7.37 -16.40
C ASP A 5 -13.02 6.70 -17.10
N LYS A 6 -12.84 5.47 -17.53
CA LYS A 6 -13.84 4.72 -18.32
C LYS A 6 -13.93 3.27 -17.86
N LEU A 7 -15.08 2.65 -18.14
CA LEU A 7 -15.24 1.20 -18.10
C LEU A 7 -15.37 0.66 -19.53
N THR A 8 -14.93 -0.57 -19.76
CA THR A 8 -15.28 -1.28 -20.99
C THR A 8 -16.78 -1.62 -20.99
N PRO A 9 -17.42 -1.76 -22.17
CA PRO A 9 -18.89 -1.93 -22.26
C PRO A 9 -19.46 -3.06 -21.41
N ASP A 10 -18.76 -4.19 -21.33
CA ASP A 10 -19.26 -5.40 -20.65
C ASP A 10 -18.96 -5.42 -19.15
N THR A 11 -18.27 -4.40 -18.61
CA THR A 11 -17.82 -4.40 -17.22
C THR A 11 -18.97 -4.51 -16.23
N LEU A 12 -19.99 -3.65 -16.38
CA LEU A 12 -21.10 -3.61 -15.42
C LEU A 12 -21.95 -4.88 -15.46
N SER A 13 -22.24 -5.43 -16.66
CA SER A 13 -23.00 -6.67 -16.79
C SER A 13 -22.22 -7.85 -16.18
N SER A 14 -20.94 -7.99 -16.49
CA SER A 14 -20.10 -9.08 -15.96
C SER A 14 -19.98 -9.03 -14.44
N VAL A 15 -19.83 -7.83 -13.85
CA VAL A 15 -19.80 -7.65 -12.40
C VAL A 15 -21.15 -7.95 -11.76
N TYR A 16 -22.24 -7.50 -12.39
CA TYR A 16 -23.59 -7.77 -11.90
C TYR A 16 -23.91 -9.27 -11.89
N ASP A 17 -23.62 -9.96 -13.01
CA ASP A 17 -23.84 -11.40 -13.13
C ASP A 17 -23.04 -12.17 -12.09
N PHE A 18 -21.79 -11.74 -11.83
CA PHE A 18 -20.95 -12.33 -10.80
C PHE A 18 -21.54 -12.14 -9.40
N PHE A 19 -22.04 -10.96 -9.07
CA PHE A 19 -22.69 -10.73 -7.77
C PHE A 19 -23.96 -11.55 -7.61
N ILE A 20 -24.73 -11.80 -8.67
CA ILE A 20 -25.93 -12.67 -8.59
C ILE A 20 -25.53 -14.12 -8.32
N GLU A 21 -24.46 -14.60 -8.97
CA GLU A 21 -23.97 -15.97 -8.78
C GLU A 21 -23.37 -16.19 -7.39
N HIS A 22 -22.66 -15.19 -6.86
CA HIS A 22 -21.90 -15.25 -5.60
C HIS A 22 -22.45 -14.31 -4.51
N ASP A 23 -23.78 -14.11 -4.49
CA ASP A 23 -24.42 -13.12 -3.60
C ASP A 23 -24.12 -13.30 -2.11
N LYS A 24 -23.91 -14.52 -1.65
CA LYS A 24 -23.62 -14.82 -0.23
C LYS A 24 -22.14 -14.96 0.09
N GLU A 25 -21.27 -14.87 -0.94
CA GLU A 25 -19.86 -15.17 -0.76
C GLU A 25 -19.01 -13.90 -0.70
N VAL A 26 -19.38 -12.87 -1.49
CA VAL A 26 -18.56 -11.66 -1.60
C VAL A 26 -19.37 -10.39 -1.53
N ASP A 27 -18.80 -9.37 -0.91
CA ASP A 27 -19.34 -8.00 -0.85
C ASP A 27 -18.59 -7.03 -1.76
N LEU A 28 -17.46 -7.48 -2.30
CA LEU A 28 -16.55 -6.73 -3.14
C LEU A 28 -16.20 -7.54 -4.40
N VAL A 29 -16.24 -6.89 -5.56
CA VAL A 29 -15.75 -7.44 -6.84
C VAL A 29 -14.75 -6.47 -7.44
N SER A 30 -13.66 -7.00 -7.97
CA SER A 30 -12.60 -6.23 -8.60
C SER A 30 -12.44 -6.59 -10.07
N VAL A 31 -12.13 -5.58 -10.90
CA VAL A 31 -11.80 -5.72 -12.31
C VAL A 31 -10.37 -5.23 -12.60
N PRO A 32 -9.71 -5.73 -13.67
CA PRO A 32 -8.37 -5.27 -14.01
C PRO A 32 -8.33 -3.79 -14.41
N ILE A 33 -7.26 -3.10 -13.99
CA ILE A 33 -7.00 -1.70 -14.36
C ILE A 33 -6.03 -1.69 -15.55
N PHE A 34 -6.37 -0.90 -16.57
CA PHE A 34 -5.50 -0.60 -17.70
C PHE A 34 -5.32 0.91 -17.82
N TYR A 35 -4.09 1.34 -17.99
CA TYR A 35 -3.81 2.73 -18.31
C TYR A 35 -4.12 3.02 -19.78
N PHE A 36 -4.55 4.24 -20.06
CA PHE A 36 -4.74 4.71 -21.44
C PHE A 36 -4.21 6.15 -21.59
N GLU A 37 -4.03 6.60 -22.83
CA GLU A 37 -3.39 7.83 -23.31
C GLU A 37 -1.86 7.78 -23.23
N GLN A 38 -1.24 8.28 -22.16
CA GLN A 38 0.23 8.38 -22.05
C GLN A 38 0.89 7.02 -21.79
N LYS A 39 0.19 6.14 -21.10
CA LYS A 39 0.56 4.76 -20.87
C LYS A 39 -0.52 3.87 -21.46
N ASN A 40 -0.12 2.79 -22.12
CA ASN A 40 -1.05 1.77 -22.63
C ASN A 40 -0.59 0.42 -22.11
N GLU A 41 -0.63 0.24 -20.79
CA GLU A 41 -0.14 -0.95 -20.11
C GLU A 41 -1.09 -1.38 -18.99
N PRO A 42 -1.08 -2.67 -18.60
CA PRO A 42 -1.83 -3.13 -17.43
C PRO A 42 -1.24 -2.57 -16.14
N HIS A 43 -2.09 -2.38 -15.14
CA HIS A 43 -1.63 -2.04 -13.81
C HIS A 43 -0.82 -3.20 -13.21
N ARG A 44 0.19 -2.88 -12.41
CA ARG A 44 1.10 -3.87 -11.79
C ARG A 44 0.41 -4.93 -10.90
N LEU A 45 -0.81 -4.66 -10.41
CA LEU A 45 -1.60 -5.63 -9.64
C LEU A 45 -2.46 -6.55 -10.53
N ASN A 46 -2.39 -6.44 -11.86
CA ASN A 46 -3.18 -7.28 -12.75
C ASN A 46 -2.71 -8.73 -12.81
N TYR A 47 -1.60 -9.09 -12.15
CA TYR A 47 -1.17 -10.49 -12.04
C TYR A 47 -2.24 -11.41 -11.43
N LYS A 48 -3.14 -10.88 -10.60
CA LYS A 48 -4.23 -11.62 -9.98
C LYS A 48 -5.33 -12.05 -10.97
N TYR A 49 -5.33 -11.47 -12.16
CA TYR A 49 -6.23 -11.82 -13.27
C TYR A 49 -5.56 -12.69 -14.34
N ALA A 50 -4.53 -13.45 -13.97
CA ALA A 50 -3.83 -14.36 -14.92
C ALA A 50 -4.74 -15.46 -15.47
N SER A 51 -5.81 -15.82 -14.75
CA SER A 51 -6.90 -16.63 -15.28
C SER A 51 -7.94 -15.73 -15.95
N ASP A 52 -8.40 -16.10 -17.14
CA ASP A 52 -9.49 -15.40 -17.84
C ASP A 52 -10.87 -15.72 -17.24
N LYS A 53 -10.92 -16.47 -16.13
CA LYS A 53 -12.17 -16.86 -15.47
C LYS A 53 -12.46 -15.97 -14.29
N ALA A 54 -13.71 -15.54 -14.18
CA ALA A 54 -14.23 -14.93 -12.97
C ALA A 54 -14.22 -15.95 -11.83
N GLN A 55 -13.82 -15.53 -10.64
CA GLN A 55 -13.73 -16.43 -9.47
C GLN A 55 -13.74 -15.65 -8.16
N VAL A 56 -14.15 -16.33 -7.10
CA VAL A 56 -13.95 -15.83 -5.72
C VAL A 56 -12.51 -16.11 -5.30
N ILE A 57 -11.89 -15.10 -4.74
CA ILE A 57 -10.56 -15.17 -4.13
C ILE A 57 -10.71 -15.23 -2.62
N ASP A 58 -10.18 -16.27 -2.02
CA ASP A 58 -10.00 -16.37 -0.58
C ASP A 58 -8.58 -15.89 -0.23
N LEU A 59 -8.50 -14.77 0.47
CA LEU A 59 -7.24 -14.15 0.85
C LEU A 59 -6.48 -14.89 1.92
N THR A 60 -7.11 -15.84 2.62
CA THR A 60 -6.39 -16.70 3.56
C THR A 60 -5.45 -17.68 2.85
N THR A 61 -5.74 -17.98 1.58
CA THR A 61 -4.94 -18.86 0.72
C THR A 61 -4.20 -18.10 -0.38
N HIS A 62 -4.73 -16.94 -0.81
CA HIS A 62 -4.17 -16.11 -1.87
C HIS A 62 -3.78 -14.72 -1.33
N TYR A 63 -3.11 -14.68 -0.18
CA TYR A 63 -2.78 -13.45 0.56
C TYR A 63 -2.08 -12.36 -0.28
N SER A 64 -1.38 -12.74 -1.34
CA SER A 64 -0.70 -11.80 -2.22
C SER A 64 -1.62 -11.10 -3.24
N TYR A 65 -2.91 -11.44 -3.30
CA TYR A 65 -3.86 -10.83 -4.25
C TYR A 65 -4.44 -9.53 -3.68
N VAL A 66 -3.61 -8.50 -3.72
CA VAL A 66 -3.89 -7.16 -3.17
C VAL A 66 -5.11 -6.52 -3.82
N GLN A 67 -6.02 -6.00 -2.99
CA GLN A 67 -7.09 -5.08 -3.40
C GLN A 67 -7.09 -3.90 -2.44
N MET A 68 -6.85 -2.69 -2.96
CA MET A 68 -6.72 -1.46 -2.17
C MET A 68 -7.40 -0.26 -2.83
N SER A 69 -7.60 -0.28 -4.14
CA SER A 69 -8.16 0.85 -4.86
C SER A 69 -9.66 0.67 -5.08
N SER A 70 -10.43 1.67 -4.72
CA SER A 70 -11.87 1.73 -5.00
C SER A 70 -12.16 1.95 -6.49
N ALA A 71 -11.21 2.46 -7.26
CA ALA A 71 -11.37 2.73 -8.68
C ALA A 71 -11.78 1.47 -9.48
N SER A 72 -11.15 0.33 -9.18
CA SER A 72 -11.45 -0.95 -9.83
C SER A 72 -12.39 -1.85 -9.03
N ALA A 73 -12.95 -1.35 -7.93
CA ALA A 73 -13.78 -2.11 -7.01
C ALA A 73 -15.25 -1.75 -7.17
N PHE A 74 -16.10 -2.76 -7.13
CA PHE A 74 -17.55 -2.66 -7.08
C PHE A 74 -18.00 -3.28 -5.76
N PHE A 75 -18.88 -2.57 -5.06
CA PHE A 75 -19.33 -2.94 -3.74
C PHE A 75 -20.82 -3.23 -3.76
N LYS A 76 -21.26 -4.19 -2.96
CA LYS A 76 -22.68 -4.24 -2.60
C LYS A 76 -23.04 -3.02 -1.80
N ARG A 77 -24.19 -2.45 -2.08
CA ARG A 77 -24.66 -1.26 -1.37
C ARG A 77 -24.81 -1.49 0.12
N GLU A 78 -25.30 -2.66 0.49
CA GLU A 78 -25.53 -3.07 1.89
C GLU A 78 -24.21 -3.09 2.67
N ALA A 79 -23.13 -3.58 2.06
CA ALA A 79 -21.82 -3.64 2.68
C ALA A 79 -21.22 -2.24 2.97
N LEU A 80 -21.62 -1.22 2.20
CA LEU A 80 -21.18 0.16 2.42
C LEU A 80 -22.03 0.93 3.45
N ASN A 81 -23.15 0.38 3.91
CA ASN A 81 -23.99 1.07 4.90
C ASN A 81 -23.30 1.16 6.26
N ASP A 82 -22.50 0.16 6.62
CA ASP A 82 -21.76 0.07 7.87
C ASP A 82 -20.29 0.50 7.73
N HIS A 83 -19.80 0.66 6.47
CA HIS A 83 -18.45 1.03 6.13
C HIS A 83 -18.40 2.25 5.21
N THR A 84 -18.13 3.40 5.77
CA THR A 84 -18.01 4.65 5.01
C THR A 84 -16.56 5.01 4.80
N PHE A 85 -16.27 5.66 3.65
CA PHE A 85 -14.94 6.23 3.42
C PHE A 85 -14.61 7.26 4.51
N ASP A 86 -13.48 7.08 5.17
CA ASP A 86 -13.00 7.99 6.21
C ASP A 86 -12.60 9.35 5.59
N THR A 87 -13.51 10.31 5.66
CA THR A 87 -13.32 11.64 5.07
C THR A 87 -12.24 12.48 5.77
N SER A 88 -11.75 12.03 6.91
CA SER A 88 -10.61 12.66 7.59
C SER A 88 -9.26 12.27 6.97
N LEU A 89 -9.23 11.17 6.20
CA LEU A 89 -8.07 10.71 5.46
C LEU A 89 -8.01 11.38 4.09
N ARG A 90 -6.92 12.07 3.82
CA ARG A 90 -6.64 12.62 2.48
C ARG A 90 -6.15 11.54 1.51
N TYR A 91 -5.52 10.51 2.04
CA TYR A 91 -4.94 9.38 1.31
C TYR A 91 -5.26 8.09 2.04
N ALA A 92 -5.37 6.99 1.29
CA ALA A 92 -5.68 5.64 1.78
C ALA A 92 -7.09 5.48 2.39
N GLU A 93 -8.02 6.40 2.14
CA GLU A 93 -9.43 6.29 2.53
C GLU A 93 -10.11 5.09 1.87
N ASP A 94 -9.78 4.82 0.61
CA ASP A 94 -10.28 3.67 -0.14
C ASP A 94 -9.62 2.36 0.33
N SER A 95 -8.33 2.39 0.59
CA SER A 95 -7.61 1.23 1.13
C SER A 95 -8.13 0.82 2.50
N LYS A 96 -8.47 1.80 3.36
CA LYS A 96 -9.05 1.57 4.68
C LYS A 96 -10.44 0.95 4.57
N ALA A 97 -11.33 1.55 3.77
CA ALA A 97 -12.69 1.04 3.56
C ALA A 97 -12.70 -0.39 3.00
N ILE A 98 -11.80 -0.69 2.05
CA ILE A 98 -11.66 -2.05 1.52
C ILE A 98 -11.11 -3.00 2.58
N MET A 99 -10.13 -2.57 3.38
CA MET A 99 -9.57 -3.40 4.45
C MET A 99 -10.60 -3.70 5.53
N GLU A 100 -11.48 -2.76 5.88
CA GLU A 100 -12.59 -3.00 6.82
C GLU A 100 -13.48 -4.17 6.36
N LEU A 101 -13.89 -4.16 5.08
CA LEU A 101 -14.67 -5.26 4.50
C LEU A 101 -13.91 -6.59 4.49
N LEU A 102 -12.62 -6.55 4.13
CA LEU A 102 -11.78 -7.76 4.06
C LEU A 102 -11.41 -8.33 5.43
N LEU A 103 -11.45 -7.52 6.49
CA LEU A 103 -11.32 -7.99 7.86
C LEU A 103 -12.59 -8.70 8.38
N GLU A 104 -13.75 -8.42 7.79
CA GLU A 104 -14.99 -9.11 8.10
C GLU A 104 -15.15 -10.36 7.26
N ASN A 105 -14.90 -10.24 5.96
CA ASN A 105 -14.93 -11.35 5.01
C ASN A 105 -13.69 -11.30 4.12
N PRO A 106 -12.67 -12.16 4.35
CA PRO A 106 -11.43 -12.16 3.58
C PRO A 106 -11.60 -12.74 2.16
N GLN A 107 -12.76 -12.55 1.56
CA GLN A 107 -13.08 -13.01 0.21
C GLN A 107 -13.56 -11.85 -0.66
N TYR A 108 -13.16 -11.87 -1.93
CA TYR A 108 -13.67 -10.94 -2.93
C TYR A 108 -13.68 -11.57 -4.32
N GLY A 109 -14.54 -11.04 -5.19
CA GLY A 109 -14.61 -11.50 -6.59
C GLY A 109 -13.57 -10.84 -7.48
N ILE A 110 -13.02 -11.57 -8.44
CA ILE A 110 -12.30 -11.02 -9.59
C ILE A 110 -13.05 -11.34 -10.87
N VAL A 111 -13.22 -10.31 -11.74
CA VAL A 111 -13.95 -10.41 -13.01
C VAL A 111 -13.04 -9.90 -14.14
N PRO A 112 -12.27 -10.79 -14.81
CA PRO A 112 -11.33 -10.41 -15.87
C PRO A 112 -11.98 -9.88 -17.14
N GLN A 113 -13.28 -10.14 -17.36
CA GLN A 113 -14.04 -9.74 -18.57
C GLN A 113 -14.28 -8.23 -18.63
N GLY A 114 -14.41 -7.58 -17.44
CA GLY A 114 -14.50 -6.13 -17.35
C GLY A 114 -13.12 -5.47 -17.27
N ARG A 115 -13.05 -4.17 -17.55
CA ARG A 115 -11.83 -3.37 -17.34
C ARG A 115 -12.17 -1.98 -16.87
N TYR A 116 -11.37 -1.51 -15.90
CA TYR A 116 -11.29 -0.11 -15.55
C TYR A 116 -10.16 0.54 -16.35
N LEU A 117 -10.48 1.54 -17.14
CA LEU A 117 -9.55 2.28 -17.96
C LEU A 117 -9.16 3.57 -17.22
N TYR A 118 -7.97 3.57 -16.63
CA TYR A 118 -7.42 4.68 -15.87
C TYR A 118 -6.67 5.64 -16.81
N ARG A 119 -7.06 6.91 -16.80
CA ARG A 119 -6.45 7.92 -17.64
C ARG A 119 -5.09 8.37 -17.13
N ALA A 120 -4.02 8.01 -17.81
CA ALA A 120 -2.67 8.50 -17.51
C ALA A 120 -2.45 9.84 -18.24
N ARG A 121 -2.49 10.96 -17.49
CA ARG A 121 -2.28 12.31 -18.04
C ARG A 121 -0.80 12.70 -18.08
N THR A 122 -0.42 13.61 -19.00
CA THR A 122 0.92 14.25 -19.07
C THR A 122 1.18 15.16 -17.88
N SER A 123 0.14 15.84 -17.41
CA SER A 123 0.24 16.65 -16.20
C SER A 123 0.27 15.72 -15.00
N MET A 124 1.34 15.79 -14.20
CA MET A 124 1.53 15.00 -12.97
C MET A 124 0.52 15.35 -11.86
N ASN A 125 -0.68 15.76 -12.19
CA ASN A 125 -1.73 16.22 -11.27
C ASN A 125 -2.64 15.09 -10.75
N SER A 126 -2.23 13.82 -10.81
CA SER A 126 -2.96 12.78 -10.10
C SER A 126 -2.70 12.90 -8.60
N ALA A 127 -3.69 12.58 -7.77
CA ALA A 127 -3.57 12.59 -6.32
C ALA A 127 -2.34 11.77 -5.84
N LEU A 128 -2.05 10.65 -6.51
CA LEU A 128 -0.90 9.80 -6.21
C LEU A 128 0.44 10.46 -6.55
N ASN A 129 0.54 11.20 -7.65
CA ASN A 129 1.79 11.86 -8.04
C ASN A 129 2.14 13.04 -7.11
N GLY A 130 1.12 13.70 -6.53
CA GLY A 130 1.29 14.78 -5.57
C GLY A 130 1.43 14.33 -4.11
N SER A 131 1.17 13.05 -3.81
CA SER A 131 1.06 12.59 -2.42
C SER A 131 2.35 12.79 -1.61
N LYS A 132 3.51 12.60 -2.23
CA LYS A 132 4.83 12.80 -1.59
C LYS A 132 5.11 14.24 -1.15
N SER A 133 4.33 15.21 -1.63
CA SER A 133 4.43 16.61 -1.25
C SER A 133 3.52 16.99 -0.07
N HIS A 134 2.90 16.01 0.57
CA HIS A 134 1.93 16.24 1.63
C HIS A 134 2.28 15.43 2.87
N ARG A 135 2.26 16.11 4.02
CA ARG A 135 2.52 15.54 5.35
C ARG A 135 1.63 14.34 5.64
N GLU A 136 0.36 14.44 5.27
CA GLU A 136 -0.67 13.44 5.54
C GLU A 136 -0.31 12.06 4.94
N TRP A 137 0.38 12.03 3.81
CA TRP A 137 0.83 10.78 3.20
C TRP A 137 1.88 10.04 4.03
N TYR A 138 2.72 10.79 4.76
CA TYR A 138 3.78 10.22 5.62
C TYR A 138 3.27 9.83 7.00
N ILE A 139 2.55 10.73 7.68
CA ILE A 139 2.19 10.56 9.09
C ILE A 139 0.77 10.02 9.24
N ASP A 140 -0.22 10.68 8.62
CA ASP A 140 -1.62 10.37 8.89
C ASP A 140 -2.04 9.04 8.27
N CYS A 141 -1.52 8.70 7.06
CA CYS A 141 -1.69 7.38 6.48
C CYS A 141 -1.10 6.27 7.34
N LEU A 142 0.13 6.44 7.87
CA LEU A 142 0.72 5.45 8.76
C LEU A 142 -0.13 5.26 10.00
N LYS A 143 -0.54 6.36 10.65
CA LYS A 143 -1.30 6.32 11.89
C LYS A 143 -2.72 5.75 11.69
N ASN A 144 -3.46 6.28 10.72
CA ASN A 144 -4.92 6.07 10.64
C ASN A 144 -5.32 4.96 9.66
N TYR A 145 -4.37 4.45 8.87
CA TYR A 145 -4.58 3.28 8.01
C TYR A 145 -3.65 2.12 8.38
N ILE A 146 -2.32 2.30 8.32
CA ILE A 146 -1.37 1.19 8.48
C ILE A 146 -1.45 0.59 9.89
N PHE A 147 -1.24 1.41 10.93
CA PHE A 147 -1.33 0.91 12.32
C PHE A 147 -2.74 0.48 12.69
N TRP A 148 -3.76 1.21 12.24
CA TRP A 148 -5.14 0.79 12.42
C TRP A 148 -5.38 -0.63 11.84
N ALA A 149 -4.93 -0.92 10.61
CA ALA A 149 -5.12 -2.23 9.99
C ALA A 149 -4.40 -3.35 10.74
N LEU A 150 -3.16 -3.09 11.20
CA LEU A 150 -2.37 -4.05 11.98
C LEU A 150 -3.00 -4.32 13.36
N ASP A 151 -3.41 -3.26 14.07
CA ASP A 151 -3.98 -3.35 15.41
C ASP A 151 -5.38 -4.00 15.38
N GLU A 152 -6.22 -3.60 14.42
CA GLU A 152 -7.56 -4.16 14.25
C GLU A 152 -7.50 -5.66 13.89
N ALA A 153 -6.62 -6.03 12.96
CA ALA A 153 -6.41 -7.43 12.60
C ALA A 153 -5.92 -8.25 13.80
N LYS A 154 -4.95 -7.73 14.55
CA LYS A 154 -4.43 -8.39 15.74
C LYS A 154 -5.48 -8.53 16.83
N SER A 155 -6.32 -7.51 17.00
CA SER A 155 -7.43 -7.52 17.96
C SER A 155 -8.49 -8.57 17.61
N ARG A 156 -8.85 -8.68 16.32
CA ARG A 156 -9.90 -9.62 15.86
C ARG A 156 -9.44 -11.07 15.84
N PHE A 157 -8.20 -11.31 15.40
CA PHE A 157 -7.71 -12.67 15.10
C PHE A 157 -6.64 -13.18 16.07
N GLY A 158 -6.17 -12.37 17.00
CA GLY A 158 -5.05 -12.70 17.91
C GLY A 158 -3.67 -12.66 17.25
N ALA A 159 -3.62 -12.62 15.93
CA ALA A 159 -2.41 -12.45 15.09
C ALA A 159 -2.77 -11.61 13.86
N ILE A 160 -1.77 -11.11 13.15
CA ILE A 160 -2.00 -10.34 11.92
C ILE A 160 -1.98 -11.31 10.73
N PRO A 161 -3.10 -11.56 10.04
CA PRO A 161 -3.13 -12.47 8.90
C PRO A 161 -2.21 -12.02 7.75
N ASP A 162 -1.69 -12.96 6.98
CA ASP A 162 -0.75 -12.72 5.87
C ASP A 162 -1.28 -11.72 4.84
N TYR A 163 -2.58 -11.78 4.53
CA TYR A 163 -3.18 -10.85 3.57
C TYR A 163 -3.19 -9.39 4.06
N VAL A 164 -3.37 -9.17 5.35
CA VAL A 164 -3.28 -7.84 5.94
C VAL A 164 -1.84 -7.35 5.89
N GLN A 165 -0.90 -8.18 6.33
CA GLN A 165 0.53 -7.86 6.27
C GLN A 165 0.98 -7.56 4.85
N TYR A 166 0.52 -8.35 3.86
CA TYR A 166 0.90 -8.16 2.46
C TYR A 166 0.35 -6.86 1.87
N ASN A 167 -0.91 -6.50 2.16
CA ASN A 167 -1.50 -5.23 1.76
C ASN A 167 -0.77 -4.04 2.41
N VAL A 168 -0.51 -4.12 3.71
CA VAL A 168 0.24 -3.10 4.44
C VAL A 168 1.63 -2.92 3.84
N MET A 169 2.39 -4.01 3.62
CA MET A 169 3.72 -3.93 3.02
C MET A 169 3.69 -3.38 1.59
N TYR A 170 2.65 -3.72 0.81
CA TYR A 170 2.46 -3.15 -0.52
C TYR A 170 2.28 -1.62 -0.49
N ASP A 171 1.59 -1.06 0.50
CA ASP A 171 1.48 0.39 0.68
C ASP A 171 2.81 1.00 1.16
N LEU A 172 3.43 0.40 2.18
CA LEU A 172 4.68 0.88 2.77
C LEU A 172 5.83 0.99 1.77
N GLN A 173 5.90 0.11 0.77
CA GLN A 173 6.99 0.13 -0.22
C GLN A 173 7.15 1.47 -0.94
N GLY A 174 6.07 2.24 -1.07
CA GLY A 174 6.11 3.57 -1.68
C GLY A 174 6.96 4.56 -0.90
N ARG A 175 6.99 4.42 0.43
CA ARG A 175 7.72 5.29 1.35
C ARG A 175 9.22 4.99 1.35
N PHE A 176 9.61 3.74 1.15
CA PHE A 176 11.01 3.35 0.98
C PHE A 176 11.64 3.82 -0.35
N LYS A 177 10.84 4.34 -1.28
CA LYS A 177 11.27 4.89 -2.59
C LYS A 177 11.31 6.42 -2.58
N VAL A 178 11.34 7.04 -1.41
CA VAL A 178 11.47 8.49 -1.27
C VAL A 178 12.92 8.78 -0.93
N ASP A 179 13.61 9.47 -1.83
CA ASP A 179 15.02 9.82 -1.65
C ASP A 179 15.19 10.98 -0.67
N GLU A 180 14.28 11.97 -0.73
CA GLU A 180 14.34 13.17 0.09
C GLU A 180 12.92 13.66 0.45
N ILE A 181 12.75 14.12 1.68
CA ILE A 181 11.51 14.76 2.16
C ILE A 181 11.85 16.22 2.49
N PRO A 182 11.33 17.20 1.73
CA PRO A 182 11.56 18.61 1.99
C PRO A 182 11.06 19.02 3.39
N GLU A 183 11.72 19.98 4.03
CA GLU A 183 11.29 20.51 5.34
C GLU A 183 9.94 21.23 5.29
N THR A 184 9.56 21.69 4.12
CA THR A 184 8.21 22.23 3.86
C THR A 184 7.11 21.18 3.95
N VAL A 185 7.47 19.89 3.90
CA VAL A 185 6.54 18.75 4.01
C VAL A 185 6.58 18.15 5.40
N LEU A 186 7.77 17.83 5.91
CA LEU A 186 8.00 17.35 7.28
C LEU A 186 9.15 18.13 7.92
N THR A 187 8.92 18.67 9.10
CA THR A 187 10.00 19.21 9.94
C THR A 187 10.98 18.11 10.33
N PRO A 188 12.23 18.43 10.75
CA PRO A 188 13.20 17.43 11.22
C PRO A 188 12.65 16.50 12.30
N HIS A 189 11.89 17.06 13.25
CA HIS A 189 11.23 16.26 14.28
C HIS A 189 10.17 15.30 13.71
N GLU A 190 9.35 15.74 12.76
CA GLU A 190 8.35 14.89 12.11
C GLU A 190 8.97 13.81 11.22
N LYS A 191 10.12 14.09 10.57
CA LYS A 191 10.89 13.06 9.85
C LYS A 191 11.32 11.93 10.78
N THR A 192 11.78 12.26 11.99
CA THR A 192 12.13 11.26 13.01
C THR A 192 10.91 10.43 13.43
N ILE A 193 9.77 11.08 13.67
CA ILE A 193 8.52 10.38 14.00
C ILE A 193 8.11 9.45 12.83
N PHE A 194 8.16 9.97 11.60
CA PHE A 194 7.81 9.20 10.40
C PHE A 194 8.67 7.94 10.26
N LEU A 195 10.00 8.07 10.38
CA LEU A 195 10.93 6.94 10.26
C LEU A 195 10.68 5.90 11.36
N LYS A 196 10.47 6.36 12.60
CA LYS A 196 10.12 5.46 13.69
C LYS A 196 8.84 4.70 13.38
N MET A 197 7.79 5.37 12.96
CA MET A 197 6.52 4.74 12.60
C MET A 197 6.69 3.75 11.43
N LEU A 198 7.44 4.14 10.40
CA LEU A 198 7.69 3.27 9.24
C LEU A 198 8.36 1.96 9.66
N PHE A 199 9.38 2.04 10.51
CA PHE A 199 10.08 0.84 10.99
C PHE A 199 9.23 0.04 11.99
N ASP A 200 8.54 0.69 12.93
CA ASP A 200 7.62 0.01 13.86
C ASP A 200 6.53 -0.79 13.11
N ALA A 201 6.06 -0.27 11.97
CA ALA A 201 5.13 -1.02 11.12
C ALA A 201 5.81 -2.22 10.45
N VAL A 202 7.01 -2.04 9.88
CA VAL A 202 7.78 -3.12 9.23
C VAL A 202 8.14 -4.25 10.20
N PHE A 203 8.45 -3.93 11.45
CA PHE A 203 8.76 -4.94 12.48
C PHE A 203 7.56 -5.85 12.80
N GLN A 204 6.33 -5.42 12.53
CA GLN A 204 5.13 -6.22 12.70
C GLN A 204 4.80 -7.11 11.49
N ILE A 205 5.55 -7.00 10.39
CA ILE A 205 5.36 -7.78 9.16
C ILE A 205 6.32 -8.96 9.14
N ASP A 206 5.85 -10.15 8.89
CA ASP A 206 6.66 -11.35 8.82
C ASP A 206 7.63 -11.32 7.62
N ASP A 207 8.79 -11.95 7.80
CA ASP A 207 9.88 -11.92 6.82
C ASP A 207 9.47 -12.47 5.46
N HIS A 208 8.70 -13.56 5.44
CA HIS A 208 8.22 -14.17 4.20
C HIS A 208 7.33 -13.21 3.41
N ILE A 209 6.51 -12.40 4.07
CA ILE A 209 5.66 -11.39 3.44
C ILE A 209 6.49 -10.34 2.69
N ILE A 210 7.58 -9.88 3.29
CA ILE A 210 8.50 -8.93 2.65
C ILE A 210 9.19 -9.57 1.44
N LEU A 211 9.70 -10.79 1.63
CA LEU A 211 10.43 -11.52 0.59
C LEU A 211 9.55 -11.89 -0.61
N GLU A 212 8.26 -12.15 -0.39
CA GLU A 212 7.32 -12.52 -1.44
C GLU A 212 6.61 -11.33 -2.12
N GLN A 213 6.87 -10.09 -1.69
CA GLN A 213 6.32 -8.90 -2.37
C GLN A 213 6.72 -8.86 -3.85
N LYS A 214 5.73 -8.93 -4.75
CA LYS A 214 5.96 -8.99 -6.20
C LYS A 214 6.44 -7.67 -6.80
N ASN A 215 6.13 -6.55 -6.16
CA ASN A 215 6.42 -5.19 -6.66
C ASN A 215 7.56 -4.49 -5.90
N LEU A 216 8.32 -5.24 -5.12
CA LEU A 216 9.47 -4.78 -4.38
C LEU A 216 10.75 -5.33 -5.03
N SER A 217 11.75 -4.47 -5.32
CA SER A 217 13.03 -4.93 -5.87
C SER A 217 13.82 -5.76 -4.85
N MET A 218 14.72 -6.60 -5.33
CA MET A 218 15.54 -7.42 -4.44
C MET A 218 16.40 -6.56 -3.51
N GLU A 219 16.98 -5.48 -4.02
CA GLU A 219 17.82 -4.56 -3.24
C GLU A 219 17.00 -3.94 -2.08
N LEU A 220 15.73 -3.60 -2.34
CA LEU A 220 14.88 -3.02 -1.32
C LEU A 220 14.41 -4.09 -0.30
N LYS A 221 14.19 -5.32 -0.73
CA LYS A 221 13.93 -6.46 0.17
C LYS A 221 15.12 -6.69 1.10
N ASP A 222 16.33 -6.79 0.54
CA ASP A 222 17.55 -6.99 1.30
C ASP A 222 17.78 -5.85 2.30
N TYR A 223 17.54 -4.61 1.89
CA TYR A 223 17.60 -3.44 2.76
C TYR A 223 16.63 -3.54 3.93
N ILE A 224 15.35 -3.82 3.67
CA ILE A 224 14.33 -3.96 4.72
C ILE A 224 14.66 -5.12 5.65
N MET A 225 15.11 -6.25 5.10
CA MET A 225 15.52 -7.41 5.90
C MET A 225 16.74 -7.11 6.77
N SER A 226 17.68 -6.27 6.30
CA SER A 226 18.82 -5.85 7.11
C SER A 226 18.39 -5.01 8.33
N ILE A 227 17.41 -4.12 8.14
CA ILE A 227 16.80 -3.35 9.23
C ILE A 227 16.19 -4.29 10.27
N LYS A 228 15.41 -5.28 9.84
CA LYS A 228 14.75 -6.22 10.75
C LYS A 228 15.72 -7.10 11.54
N LYS A 229 16.86 -7.48 10.96
CA LYS A 229 17.87 -8.33 11.61
C LYS A 229 18.72 -7.60 12.65
N ALA A 230 18.76 -6.29 12.58
CA ALA A 230 19.59 -5.47 13.44
C ALA A 230 18.78 -4.33 14.10
N PRO A 231 17.70 -4.65 14.84
CA PRO A 231 16.82 -3.64 15.42
C PRO A 231 17.56 -2.70 16.39
N ASP A 232 18.59 -3.19 17.08
CA ASP A 232 19.39 -2.42 18.03
C ASP A 232 20.59 -1.70 17.39
N SER A 233 20.96 -2.05 16.14
CA SER A 233 22.07 -1.42 15.42
C SER A 233 21.65 -0.23 14.56
N GLY A 234 20.35 -0.09 14.33
CA GLY A 234 19.74 1.10 13.72
C GLY A 234 19.68 2.23 14.74
N THR A 235 20.83 2.74 15.18
CA THR A 235 20.86 3.95 16.00
C THR A 235 20.57 5.13 15.08
N LEU A 236 19.43 5.80 15.31
CA LEU A 236 19.24 7.16 14.81
C LEU A 236 20.32 8.01 15.48
N GLN A 237 21.42 8.24 14.76
CA GLN A 237 22.43 9.16 15.23
C GLN A 237 22.04 10.56 14.77
N PHE A 238 21.81 11.44 15.74
CA PHE A 238 21.72 12.87 15.49
C PHE A 238 23.13 13.42 15.57
N ASP A 239 23.55 14.13 14.55
CA ASP A 239 24.73 14.99 14.68
C ASP A 239 24.29 16.26 15.39
N ASP A 240 24.72 16.45 16.65
CA ASP A 240 24.43 17.65 17.45
C ASP A 240 24.99 18.96 16.83
N LYS A 241 25.73 18.85 15.73
CA LYS A 241 26.38 20.00 15.06
C LYS A 241 25.84 20.29 13.66
N SER A 242 25.20 19.32 13.04
CA SER A 242 24.43 19.49 11.82
C SER A 242 23.03 18.97 12.11
N GLU A 243 21.97 19.67 11.79
CA GLU A 243 20.58 19.22 12.00
C GLU A 243 20.23 17.97 11.13
N ASP A 244 21.24 17.18 10.78
CA ASP A 244 21.13 15.98 9.94
C ASP A 244 20.90 14.74 10.79
N ALA A 245 19.86 13.97 10.48
CA ALA A 245 19.64 12.65 11.05
C ALA A 245 20.16 11.58 10.09
N TRP A 246 20.92 10.63 10.62
CA TRP A 246 21.51 9.54 9.84
C TRP A 246 20.95 8.19 10.26
N PHE A 247 20.58 7.36 9.31
CA PHE A 247 20.44 5.92 9.52
C PHE A 247 21.71 5.22 9.03
N GLN A 248 22.50 4.66 9.94
CA GLN A 248 23.66 3.87 9.60
C GLN A 248 23.36 2.39 9.85
N TYR A 249 23.43 1.58 8.81
CA TYR A 249 23.32 0.12 8.90
C TYR A 249 24.67 -0.51 8.60
N PRO A 250 25.10 -1.52 9.39
CA PRO A 250 26.26 -2.32 9.02
C PRO A 250 25.93 -3.15 7.78
N ASP A 251 26.79 -3.12 6.79
CA ASP A 251 26.76 -4.07 5.68
C ASP A 251 27.19 -5.46 6.19
N LEU A 252 26.18 -6.32 6.38
CA LEU A 252 26.41 -7.68 6.85
C LEU A 252 26.98 -8.62 5.77
N SER A 253 27.00 -8.20 4.50
CA SER A 253 27.44 -9.04 3.38
C SER A 253 28.94 -9.05 3.15
N THR A 254 29.65 -8.00 3.55
CA THR A 254 31.09 -7.82 3.22
C THR A 254 32.01 -7.72 4.43
N GLY A 255 31.47 -7.67 5.65
CA GLY A 255 32.27 -7.41 6.86
C GLY A 255 32.89 -6.00 6.93
N HIS A 256 32.61 -5.16 5.95
CA HIS A 256 32.93 -3.74 5.94
C HIS A 256 31.66 -2.93 6.14
N ALA A 257 31.72 -1.91 7.00
CA ALA A 257 30.62 -0.99 7.21
C ALA A 257 30.43 -0.12 5.97
N SER A 258 29.67 -0.60 4.98
CA SER A 258 29.10 0.25 3.93
C SER A 258 27.83 0.84 4.49
N SER A 259 27.87 2.13 4.80
CA SER A 259 26.72 2.87 5.27
C SER A 259 25.82 3.23 4.09
N TYR A 260 24.64 2.65 4.02
CA TYR A 260 23.56 3.26 3.27
C TYR A 260 23.08 4.46 4.09
N GLN A 261 23.39 5.65 3.62
CA GLN A 261 22.97 6.90 4.27
C GLN A 261 21.64 7.35 3.65
N LEU A 262 20.56 7.26 4.42
CA LEU A 262 19.40 8.10 4.17
C LEU A 262 19.76 9.49 4.72
N ARG A 263 20.26 10.38 3.86
CA ARG A 263 20.66 11.72 4.25
C ARG A 263 19.42 12.61 4.32
N LEU A 264 19.04 13.01 5.52
CA LEU A 264 18.04 14.04 5.76
C LEU A 264 18.77 15.37 5.90
N THR A 265 19.18 15.96 4.76
CA THR A 265 19.89 17.26 4.77
C THR A 265 18.92 18.42 5.01
N SER A 266 19.22 19.27 5.97
CA SER A 266 18.78 20.68 5.94
C SER A 266 19.55 21.36 4.82
N MET A 267 18.88 21.91 3.82
CA MET A 267 19.51 22.88 2.93
C MET A 267 19.69 24.17 3.70
N GLU A 268 20.94 24.58 3.88
CA GLU A 268 21.26 25.94 4.28
C GLU A 268 20.68 26.94 3.26
N LEU A 269 20.11 28.02 3.79
CA LEU A 269 19.62 29.20 3.08
C LEU A 269 20.74 29.92 2.31
#